data_c91591960b326a086a8f7fda58ffd74c
#
_entry.id   c91591960b326a086a8f7fda58ffd74c
#
_cell.length_a   1.000
_cell.length_b   1.000
_cell.length_c   1.000
_cell.angle_alpha   90.00
_cell.angle_beta   90.00
_cell.angle_gamma   90.00
#
_symmetry.space_group_name_H-M   'P 1'
#
loop_
_entity.id
_entity.type
_entity.pdbx_description
1 polymer ?
#
loop_
_entity_poly.entity_id
_entity_poly.type
_entity_poly.pdbx_seq_one_letter_code
_entity_poly.pdbx_strand_id
1 'polypeptide(L)'
;NKELDNINSDTNITINGVVKDKKEKSKYTQYIIDGYLVNDYKRKYNLKIGQIVEVKGNLKDLDNLNLDDFNYGRYIKSCGYKGLINSNYFNVIGQNKFYINLGKIKIYMRDTFRYLYKDSSNFINSCLLGIKDDLTKEEKDMFSKTGTSHVLAISGLHTGILCVLIAYIIRGINKIYKLFILVIIMALYSIMVGFSPSI
;
A
#
# COMPACT_ATOMS: atom_id res chain seq x y z
N ASN A 1 -7.62 25.66 2.79
CA ASN A 1 -8.50 25.09 3.82
C ASN A 1 -10.00 25.13 3.47
N LYS A 2 -10.39 25.38 2.20
CA LYS A 2 -11.79 25.50 1.78
C LYS A 2 -12.21 24.58 0.61
N GLU A 3 -11.33 23.72 0.09
CA GLU A 3 -11.55 23.09 -1.22
C GLU A 3 -12.06 21.65 -1.20
N LEU A 4 -12.28 21.05 -0.03
CA LEU A 4 -12.79 19.67 0.05
C LEU A 4 -14.28 19.57 0.47
N ASP A 5 -14.96 20.69 0.68
CA ASP A 5 -16.30 20.70 1.27
C ASP A 5 -17.48 20.86 0.28
N ASN A 6 -17.21 20.96 -1.03
CA ASN A 6 -18.27 21.23 -2.02
C ASN A 6 -18.36 20.17 -3.12
N ILE A 7 -18.56 18.89 -2.76
CA ILE A 7 -19.00 17.88 -3.75
C ILE A 7 -20.25 17.19 -3.21
N ASN A 8 -21.40 17.67 -3.69
CA ASN A 8 -22.74 17.20 -3.37
C ASN A 8 -23.13 15.91 -4.14
N SER A 9 -22.44 14.80 -3.89
CA SER A 9 -22.94 13.45 -4.27
C SER A 9 -22.32 12.35 -3.40
N ASP A 10 -22.08 12.66 -2.11
CA ASP A 10 -21.54 11.68 -1.19
C ASP A 10 -22.63 10.67 -0.80
N THR A 11 -22.47 9.44 -1.25
CA THR A 11 -23.35 8.35 -0.85
C THR A 11 -22.86 7.73 0.44
N ASN A 12 -23.69 7.70 1.47
CA ASN A 12 -23.37 6.98 2.69
C ASN A 12 -23.36 5.47 2.41
N ILE A 13 -22.23 4.84 2.65
CA ILE A 13 -22.07 3.39 2.48
C ILE A 13 -21.53 2.74 3.75
N THR A 14 -21.85 1.46 3.87
CA THR A 14 -21.25 0.57 4.87
C THR A 14 -20.53 -0.54 4.14
N ILE A 15 -19.27 -0.74 4.44
CA ILE A 15 -18.46 -1.83 3.88
C ILE A 15 -17.88 -2.68 5.01
N ASN A 16 -17.74 -3.98 4.74
CA ASN A 16 -17.02 -4.91 5.58
C ASN A 16 -15.81 -5.41 4.81
N GLY A 17 -14.63 -5.37 5.41
CA GLY A 17 -13.43 -5.81 4.70
C GLY A 17 -12.21 -5.97 5.60
N VAL A 18 -11.18 -6.58 5.03
CA VAL A 18 -9.89 -6.77 5.71
C VAL A 18 -9.01 -5.55 5.49
N VAL A 19 -8.41 -5.05 6.56
CA VAL A 19 -7.35 -4.03 6.50
C VAL A 19 -6.12 -4.66 5.86
N LYS A 20 -5.83 -4.29 4.61
CA LYS A 20 -4.69 -4.84 3.83
C LYS A 20 -3.43 -4.00 3.98
N ASP A 21 -3.59 -2.68 4.13
CA ASP A 21 -2.46 -1.76 4.30
C ASP A 21 -2.88 -0.52 5.11
N LYS A 22 -1.89 0.17 5.70
CA LYS A 22 -2.05 1.39 6.47
C LYS A 22 -0.97 2.38 6.07
N LYS A 23 -1.36 3.62 5.74
CA LYS A 23 -0.46 4.72 5.40
C LYS A 23 -0.76 5.92 6.27
N GLU A 24 0.25 6.44 6.94
CA GLU A 24 0.12 7.65 7.76
C GLU A 24 0.44 8.86 6.91
N LYS A 25 -0.56 9.72 6.70
CA LYS A 25 -0.43 10.99 6.01
C LYS A 25 -0.36 12.14 7.02
N SER A 26 0.07 13.32 6.60
CA SER A 26 0.18 14.49 7.50
C SER A 26 -1.15 14.85 8.19
N LYS A 27 -2.27 14.76 7.47
CA LYS A 27 -3.61 15.19 7.95
C LYS A 27 -4.54 14.06 8.35
N TYR A 28 -4.33 12.82 7.91
CA TYR A 28 -5.22 11.68 8.14
C TYR A 28 -4.45 10.36 8.09
N THR A 29 -5.04 9.29 8.59
CA THR A 29 -4.56 7.93 8.36
C THR A 29 -5.40 7.31 7.25
N GLN A 30 -4.75 6.74 6.25
CA GLN A 30 -5.39 6.06 5.13
C GLN A 30 -5.24 4.56 5.27
N TYR A 31 -6.35 3.85 5.18
CA TYR A 31 -6.40 2.39 5.19
C TYR A 31 -6.81 1.88 3.82
N ILE A 32 -6.30 0.71 3.43
CA ILE A 32 -6.78 -0.04 2.27
C ILE A 32 -7.64 -1.18 2.79
N ILE A 33 -8.95 -1.11 2.52
CA ILE A 33 -9.94 -2.07 3.01
C ILE A 33 -10.77 -2.56 1.82
N ASP A 34 -10.66 -3.83 1.51
CA ASP A 34 -11.37 -4.50 0.40
C ASP A 34 -11.30 -3.77 -0.96
N GLY A 35 -10.16 -3.13 -1.24
CA GLY A 35 -9.93 -2.37 -2.47
C GLY A 35 -10.44 -0.92 -2.42
N TYR A 36 -10.98 -0.45 -1.31
CA TYR A 36 -11.28 0.94 -1.08
C TYR A 36 -10.14 1.64 -0.35
N LEU A 37 -9.88 2.89 -0.71
CA LEU A 37 -9.09 3.82 0.10
C LEU A 37 -10.01 4.42 1.16
N VAL A 38 -9.68 4.25 2.43
CA VAL A 38 -10.51 4.75 3.54
C VAL A 38 -9.69 5.72 4.37
N ASN A 39 -10.11 6.97 4.43
CA ASN A 39 -9.45 8.03 5.18
C ASN A 39 -10.08 8.19 6.57
N ASP A 40 -9.26 8.14 7.62
CA ASP A 40 -9.60 8.52 9.00
C ASP A 40 -8.95 9.87 9.33
N TYR A 41 -9.71 10.96 9.21
CA TYR A 41 -9.22 12.31 9.51
C TYR A 41 -9.07 12.58 11.01
N LYS A 42 -9.85 11.88 11.84
CA LYS A 42 -9.79 12.06 13.31
C LYS A 42 -8.64 11.29 13.95
N ARG A 43 -8.03 10.35 13.21
CA ARG A 43 -6.96 9.45 13.71
C ARG A 43 -7.33 8.76 15.02
N LYS A 44 -8.62 8.55 15.24
CA LYS A 44 -9.16 7.95 16.46
C LYS A 44 -8.84 6.45 16.53
N TYR A 45 -8.72 5.82 15.37
CA TYR A 45 -8.59 4.38 15.25
C TYR A 45 -7.17 3.99 14.84
N ASN A 46 -6.58 3.05 15.57
CA ASN A 46 -5.29 2.46 15.21
C ASN A 46 -5.50 1.03 14.74
N LEU A 47 -6.08 0.91 13.52
CA LEU A 47 -6.32 -0.39 12.93
C LEU A 47 -5.00 -1.06 12.53
N LYS A 48 -4.98 -2.40 12.68
CA LYS A 48 -3.82 -3.24 12.33
C LYS A 48 -4.13 -4.05 11.06
N ILE A 49 -3.11 -4.31 10.26
CA ILE A 49 -3.22 -5.18 9.08
C ILE A 49 -3.78 -6.54 9.50
N GLY A 50 -4.75 -7.03 8.73
CA GLY A 50 -5.42 -8.29 8.96
C GLY A 50 -6.66 -8.22 9.86
N GLN A 51 -6.99 -7.08 10.47
CA GLN A 51 -8.29 -6.89 11.12
C GLN A 51 -9.40 -6.85 10.08
N ILE A 52 -10.53 -7.49 10.37
CA ILE A 52 -11.77 -7.38 9.60
C ILE A 52 -12.58 -6.29 10.27
N VAL A 53 -12.96 -5.27 9.49
CA VAL A 53 -13.64 -4.09 10.03
C VAL A 53 -14.90 -3.78 9.25
N GLU A 54 -15.92 -3.34 9.97
CA GLU A 54 -17.06 -2.61 9.43
C GLU A 54 -16.72 -1.13 9.40
N VAL A 55 -16.89 -0.51 8.24
CA VAL A 55 -16.62 0.91 8.02
C VAL A 55 -17.88 1.58 7.52
N LYS A 56 -18.28 2.68 8.16
CA LYS A 56 -19.38 3.54 7.71
C LYS A 56 -18.82 4.90 7.34
N GLY A 57 -19.11 5.35 6.15
CA GLY A 57 -18.58 6.63 5.68
C GLY A 57 -19.15 7.07 4.35
N ASN A 58 -18.67 8.21 3.89
CA ASN A 58 -19.10 8.83 2.64
C ASN A 58 -18.19 8.40 1.50
N LEU A 59 -18.78 7.71 0.52
CA LEU A 59 -18.11 7.38 -0.72
C LEU A 59 -18.01 8.65 -1.58
N LYS A 60 -16.80 9.00 -1.98
CA LYS A 60 -16.55 10.14 -2.86
C LYS A 60 -16.77 9.76 -4.32
N ASP A 61 -17.40 10.66 -5.05
CA ASP A 61 -17.52 10.54 -6.50
C ASP A 61 -16.14 10.76 -7.15
N LEU A 62 -15.60 9.69 -7.74
CA LEU A 62 -14.27 9.72 -8.37
C LEU A 62 -14.23 10.55 -9.66
N ASP A 63 -15.36 10.73 -10.35
CA ASP A 63 -15.37 11.43 -11.62
C ASP A 63 -15.21 12.95 -11.43
N ASN A 64 -15.61 13.45 -10.27
CA ASN A 64 -15.49 14.85 -9.88
C ASN A 64 -14.34 15.14 -8.90
N LEU A 65 -13.49 14.14 -8.61
CA LEU A 65 -12.42 14.28 -7.65
C LEU A 65 -11.12 14.78 -8.30
N ASN A 66 -11.03 16.10 -8.47
CA ASN A 66 -9.85 16.77 -9.00
C ASN A 66 -9.10 17.50 -7.86
N LEU A 67 -7.77 17.43 -7.87
CA LEU A 67 -6.88 18.19 -7.00
C LEU A 67 -6.06 19.12 -7.89
N ASP A 68 -6.40 20.39 -7.91
CA ASP A 68 -5.85 21.38 -8.86
C ASP A 68 -5.95 20.84 -10.31
N ASP A 69 -4.85 20.81 -11.06
CA ASP A 69 -4.77 20.27 -12.41
C ASP A 69 -4.67 18.74 -12.50
N PHE A 70 -4.68 18.02 -11.34
CA PHE A 70 -4.51 16.57 -11.30
C PHE A 70 -5.83 15.84 -11.05
N ASN A 71 -6.24 15.00 -12.01
CA ASN A 71 -7.43 14.15 -11.85
C ASN A 71 -7.17 12.99 -10.91
N TYR A 72 -7.39 13.23 -9.61
CA TYR A 72 -7.13 12.25 -8.55
C TYR A 72 -8.07 11.04 -8.61
N GLY A 73 -9.30 11.23 -9.07
CA GLY A 73 -10.24 10.12 -9.23
C GLY A 73 -9.79 9.14 -10.31
N ARG A 74 -9.29 9.65 -11.45
CA ARG A 74 -8.71 8.82 -12.51
C ARG A 74 -7.47 8.07 -12.01
N TYR A 75 -6.64 8.72 -11.21
CA TYR A 75 -5.49 8.07 -10.57
C TYR A 75 -5.92 6.93 -9.65
N ILE A 76 -6.93 7.11 -8.80
CA ILE A 76 -7.47 6.05 -7.93
C ILE A 76 -7.95 4.86 -8.76
N LYS A 77 -8.70 5.11 -9.85
CA LYS A 77 -9.18 4.07 -10.76
C LYS A 77 -8.00 3.33 -11.44
N SER A 78 -6.99 4.05 -11.91
CA SER A 78 -5.80 3.45 -12.55
C SER A 78 -4.98 2.58 -11.59
N CYS A 79 -4.98 2.92 -10.29
CA CYS A 79 -4.40 2.10 -9.24
C CYS A 79 -5.23 0.87 -8.87
N GLY A 80 -6.36 0.62 -9.53
CA GLY A 80 -7.24 -0.52 -9.27
C GLY A 80 -8.07 -0.44 -8.00
N TYR A 81 -8.17 0.76 -7.39
CA TYR A 81 -9.05 0.96 -6.24
C TYR A 81 -10.49 1.17 -6.67
N LYS A 82 -11.43 0.62 -5.88
CA LYS A 82 -12.88 0.69 -6.11
C LYS A 82 -13.45 2.08 -5.82
N GLY A 83 -12.82 2.84 -4.90
CA GLY A 83 -13.30 4.15 -4.50
C GLY A 83 -12.53 4.73 -3.32
N LEU A 84 -12.89 5.97 -2.96
CA LEU A 84 -12.39 6.70 -1.81
C LEU A 84 -13.53 6.92 -0.81
N ILE A 85 -13.33 6.51 0.43
CA ILE A 85 -14.31 6.66 1.52
C ILE A 85 -13.70 7.55 2.59
N ASN A 86 -14.41 8.58 2.99
CA ASN A 86 -14.10 9.35 4.18
C ASN A 86 -14.93 8.82 5.34
N SER A 87 -14.27 8.26 6.36
CA SER A 87 -14.94 7.62 7.48
C SER A 87 -14.49 8.17 8.83
N ASN A 88 -15.45 8.20 9.75
CA ASN A 88 -15.21 8.49 11.15
C ASN A 88 -15.69 7.33 12.07
N TYR A 89 -16.13 6.22 11.46
CA TYR A 89 -16.61 5.06 12.19
C TYR A 89 -15.98 3.77 11.67
N PHE A 90 -15.31 3.08 12.57
CA PHE A 90 -14.72 1.78 12.34
C PHE A 90 -15.07 0.86 13.50
N ASN A 91 -15.55 -0.33 13.20
CA ASN A 91 -15.83 -1.37 14.18
C ASN A 91 -15.08 -2.65 13.80
N VAL A 92 -14.23 -3.16 14.69
CA VAL A 92 -13.48 -4.39 14.44
C VAL A 92 -14.39 -5.58 14.72
N ILE A 93 -14.70 -6.35 13.68
CA ILE A 93 -15.63 -7.50 13.73
C ILE A 93 -14.92 -8.85 13.70
N GLY A 94 -13.61 -8.87 13.40
CA GLY A 94 -12.85 -10.11 13.34
C GLY A 94 -11.39 -9.94 12.92
N GLN A 95 -10.74 -11.05 12.60
CA GLN A 95 -9.35 -11.09 12.18
C GLN A 95 -9.13 -12.12 11.08
N ASN A 96 -8.30 -11.76 10.09
CA ASN A 96 -7.83 -12.65 9.03
C ASN A 96 -6.38 -13.05 9.29
N LYS A 97 -6.17 -14.30 9.68
CA LYS A 97 -4.84 -14.83 10.05
C LYS A 97 -3.81 -14.74 8.92
N PHE A 98 -4.23 -14.92 7.67
CA PHE A 98 -3.35 -14.84 6.51
C PHE A 98 -2.72 -13.42 6.38
N TYR A 99 -3.55 -12.37 6.40
CA TYR A 99 -3.05 -10.99 6.31
C TYR A 99 -2.26 -10.57 7.56
N ILE A 100 -2.63 -11.07 8.75
CA ILE A 100 -1.85 -10.85 9.97
C ILE A 100 -0.45 -11.41 9.80
N ASN A 101 -0.31 -12.64 9.31
CA ASN A 101 1.01 -13.27 9.13
C ASN A 101 1.84 -12.56 8.06
N LEU A 102 1.24 -12.17 6.93
CA LEU A 102 1.92 -11.35 5.92
C LEU A 102 2.38 -10.02 6.49
N GLY A 103 1.54 -9.34 7.26
CA GLY A 103 1.91 -8.09 7.95
C GLY A 103 3.07 -8.26 8.92
N LYS A 104 3.10 -9.35 9.68
CA LYS A 104 4.23 -9.69 10.58
C LYS A 104 5.53 -9.89 9.80
N ILE A 105 5.48 -10.62 8.67
CA ILE A 105 6.64 -10.82 7.80
C ILE A 105 7.14 -9.48 7.26
N LYS A 106 6.25 -8.62 6.76
CA LYS A 106 6.59 -7.28 6.25
C LYS A 106 7.28 -6.42 7.32
N ILE A 107 6.73 -6.42 8.55
CA ILE A 107 7.31 -5.68 9.69
C ILE A 107 8.68 -6.25 10.06
N TYR A 108 8.81 -7.57 10.16
CA TYR A 108 10.08 -8.23 10.46
C TYR A 108 11.16 -7.88 9.44
N MET A 109 10.84 -7.94 8.13
CA MET A 109 11.77 -7.55 7.07
C MET A 109 12.17 -6.07 7.19
N ARG A 110 11.19 -5.16 7.41
CA ARG A 110 11.46 -3.74 7.60
C ARG A 110 12.42 -3.49 8.75
N ASP A 111 12.18 -4.10 9.89
CA ASP A 111 12.99 -3.90 11.10
C ASP A 111 14.40 -4.53 10.94
N THR A 112 14.49 -5.66 10.22
CA THR A 112 15.78 -6.26 9.83
C THR A 112 16.58 -5.32 8.93
N PHE A 113 15.95 -4.72 7.92
CA PHE A 113 16.62 -3.76 7.04
C PHE A 113 17.04 -2.50 7.78
N ARG A 114 16.24 -2.02 8.75
CA ARG A 114 16.64 -0.90 9.62
C ARG A 114 17.88 -1.24 10.44
N TYR A 115 17.95 -2.44 10.99
CA TYR A 115 19.10 -2.89 11.75
C TYR A 115 20.36 -3.01 10.90
N LEU A 116 20.25 -3.61 9.70
CA LEU A 116 21.40 -3.89 8.82
C LEU A 116 21.91 -2.64 8.09
N TYR A 117 21.02 -1.79 7.59
CA TYR A 117 21.36 -0.71 6.63
C TYR A 117 21.22 0.69 7.24
N LYS A 118 20.80 0.83 8.49
CA LYS A 118 20.72 2.10 9.23
C LYS A 118 20.17 3.25 8.37
N ASP A 119 21.00 4.22 8.02
CA ASP A 119 20.60 5.43 7.28
C ASP A 119 20.03 5.14 5.88
N SER A 120 20.50 4.08 5.22
CA SER A 120 19.99 3.67 3.90
C SER A 120 18.72 2.80 3.99
N SER A 121 18.26 2.46 5.18
CA SER A 121 17.15 1.53 5.38
C SER A 121 15.83 2.05 4.83
N ASN A 122 15.58 3.36 4.88
CA ASN A 122 14.36 3.97 4.35
C ASN A 122 14.26 3.79 2.83
N PHE A 123 15.38 3.98 2.14
CA PHE A 123 15.47 3.73 0.70
C PHE A 123 15.21 2.26 0.36
N ILE A 124 15.87 1.33 1.07
CA ILE A 124 15.72 -0.11 0.85
C ILE A 124 14.28 -0.56 1.14
N ASN A 125 13.69 -0.10 2.23
CA ASN A 125 12.30 -0.38 2.58
C ASN A 125 11.31 0.15 1.51
N SER A 126 11.60 1.31 0.94
CA SER A 126 10.81 1.87 -0.16
C SER A 126 10.90 1.00 -1.41
N CYS A 127 12.11 0.61 -1.81
CA CYS A 127 12.36 -0.17 -3.04
C CYS A 127 11.87 -1.62 -2.95
N LEU A 128 12.03 -2.28 -1.80
CA LEU A 128 11.73 -3.71 -1.64
C LEU A 128 10.37 -3.98 -0.98
N LEU A 129 9.92 -3.14 -0.06
CA LEU A 129 8.67 -3.36 0.66
C LEU A 129 7.57 -2.37 0.30
N GLY A 130 7.86 -1.39 -0.56
CA GLY A 130 6.92 -0.34 -0.95
C GLY A 130 6.58 0.64 0.18
N ILE A 131 7.37 0.69 1.25
CA ILE A 131 7.15 1.56 2.40
C ILE A 131 7.78 2.92 2.13
N LYS A 132 6.98 3.85 1.57
CA LYS A 132 7.44 5.20 1.20
C LYS A 132 7.26 6.23 2.31
N ASP A 133 6.53 5.88 3.36
CA ASP A 133 6.18 6.81 4.44
C ASP A 133 7.40 7.12 5.34
N ASP A 134 8.38 6.21 5.40
CA ASP A 134 9.62 6.38 6.14
C ASP A 134 10.62 7.36 5.46
N LEU A 135 10.42 7.67 4.17
CA LEU A 135 11.27 8.61 3.43
C LEU A 135 11.00 10.06 3.88
N THR A 136 12.06 10.81 4.16
CA THR A 136 11.98 12.25 4.44
C THR A 136 11.54 13.04 3.21
N LYS A 137 11.12 14.30 3.42
CA LYS A 137 10.80 15.20 2.30
C LYS A 137 12.03 15.46 1.43
N GLU A 138 13.18 15.65 2.05
CA GLU A 138 14.45 15.90 1.36
C GLU A 138 14.85 14.73 0.47
N GLU A 139 14.74 13.49 0.96
CA GLU A 139 14.97 12.29 0.16
C GLU A 139 14.01 12.23 -1.04
N LYS A 140 12.70 12.45 -0.83
CA LYS A 140 11.70 12.46 -1.91
C LYS A 140 11.99 13.54 -2.95
N ASP A 141 12.34 14.74 -2.52
CA ASP A 141 12.68 15.87 -3.39
C ASP A 141 13.96 15.61 -4.18
N MET A 142 14.96 14.98 -3.57
CA MET A 142 16.19 14.58 -4.25
C MET A 142 15.90 13.59 -5.39
N PHE A 143 15.09 12.54 -5.14
CA PHE A 143 14.70 11.58 -6.18
C PHE A 143 13.82 12.22 -7.25
N SER A 144 13.00 13.21 -6.91
CA SER A 144 12.19 13.94 -7.88
C SER A 144 13.06 14.81 -8.79
N LYS A 145 14.00 15.58 -8.22
CA LYS A 145 14.89 16.48 -8.96
C LYS A 145 15.85 15.72 -9.91
N THR A 146 16.28 14.53 -9.50
CA THR A 146 17.16 13.67 -10.32
C THR A 146 16.39 12.85 -11.37
N GLY A 147 15.05 12.94 -11.41
CA GLY A 147 14.22 12.13 -12.32
C GLY A 147 14.17 10.64 -11.96
N THR A 148 14.73 10.25 -10.80
CA THR A 148 14.84 8.85 -10.35
C THR A 148 13.70 8.42 -9.42
N SER A 149 12.61 9.17 -9.33
CA SER A 149 11.43 8.83 -8.51
C SER A 149 10.82 7.46 -8.84
N HIS A 150 11.01 6.98 -10.08
CA HIS A 150 10.57 5.65 -10.50
C HIS A 150 11.31 4.50 -9.78
N VAL A 151 12.54 4.75 -9.27
CA VAL A 151 13.31 3.78 -8.48
C VAL A 151 12.68 3.55 -7.11
N LEU A 152 12.01 4.57 -6.54
CA LEU A 152 11.26 4.45 -5.28
C LEU A 152 9.96 3.65 -5.42
N ALA A 153 9.52 3.40 -6.64
CA ALA A 153 8.43 2.48 -6.89
C ALA A 153 9.02 1.07 -7.11
N ILE A 154 8.30 0.04 -6.63
CA ILE A 154 8.70 -1.33 -6.93
C ILE A 154 8.59 -1.51 -8.44
N SER A 155 9.75 -1.55 -9.09
CA SER A 155 9.83 -1.66 -10.54
C SER A 155 9.93 -3.13 -10.97
N GLY A 156 9.62 -3.39 -12.24
CA GLY A 156 9.84 -4.71 -12.83
C GLY A 156 11.29 -5.19 -12.71
N LEU A 157 12.27 -4.27 -12.68
CA LEU A 157 13.67 -4.60 -12.46
C LEU A 157 13.93 -5.22 -11.09
N HIS A 158 13.40 -4.60 -10.01
CA HIS A 158 13.54 -5.14 -8.64
C HIS A 158 12.89 -6.51 -8.52
N THR A 159 11.69 -6.65 -9.08
CA THR A 159 10.95 -7.92 -9.11
C THR A 159 11.70 -8.97 -9.92
N GLY A 160 12.28 -8.59 -11.06
CA GLY A 160 13.11 -9.46 -11.90
C GLY A 160 14.38 -9.95 -11.18
N ILE A 161 15.12 -9.06 -10.52
CA ILE A 161 16.29 -9.43 -9.72
C ILE A 161 15.90 -10.41 -8.60
N LEU A 162 14.79 -10.14 -7.90
CA LEU A 162 14.29 -11.02 -6.85
C LEU A 162 13.94 -12.41 -7.40
N CYS A 163 13.27 -12.47 -8.56
CA CYS A 163 12.96 -13.73 -9.25
C CYS A 163 14.24 -14.54 -9.58
N VAL A 164 15.26 -13.87 -10.14
CA VAL A 164 16.53 -14.53 -10.49
C VAL A 164 17.22 -15.05 -9.24
N LEU A 165 17.27 -14.26 -8.17
CA LEU A 165 17.87 -14.66 -6.90
C LEU A 165 17.17 -15.89 -6.30
N ILE A 166 15.84 -15.87 -6.23
CA ILE A 166 15.05 -17.02 -5.74
C ILE A 166 15.28 -18.23 -6.63
N ALA A 167 15.23 -18.06 -7.97
CA ALA A 167 15.44 -19.13 -8.92
C ALA A 167 16.85 -19.76 -8.80
N TYR A 168 17.85 -18.96 -8.44
CA TYR A 168 19.21 -19.44 -8.16
C TYR A 168 19.28 -20.25 -6.87
N ILE A 169 18.64 -19.78 -5.79
CA ILE A 169 18.58 -20.50 -4.50
C ILE A 169 17.95 -21.87 -4.66
N ILE A 170 16.86 -21.97 -5.43
CA ILE A 170 16.13 -23.22 -5.67
C ILE A 170 16.59 -23.98 -6.93
N ARG A 171 17.83 -23.74 -7.39
CA ARG A 171 18.35 -24.31 -8.66
C ARG A 171 18.35 -25.84 -8.70
N GLY A 172 18.50 -26.51 -7.55
CA GLY A 172 18.52 -27.97 -7.44
C GLY A 172 17.16 -28.66 -7.59
N ILE A 173 16.06 -27.88 -7.67
CA ILE A 173 14.71 -28.43 -7.80
C ILE A 173 14.34 -28.63 -9.28
N ASN A 174 13.53 -29.67 -9.57
CA ASN A 174 13.01 -29.92 -10.91
C ASN A 174 12.32 -28.66 -11.48
N LYS A 175 12.51 -28.40 -12.78
CA LYS A 175 12.07 -27.18 -13.48
C LYS A 175 10.60 -26.86 -13.26
N ILE A 176 9.73 -27.87 -13.27
CA ILE A 176 8.27 -27.67 -13.10
C ILE A 176 7.96 -27.20 -11.67
N TYR A 177 8.47 -27.88 -10.64
CA TYR A 177 8.27 -27.48 -9.24
C TYR A 177 8.89 -26.13 -8.94
N LYS A 178 10.07 -25.84 -9.51
CA LYS A 178 10.74 -24.55 -9.42
C LYS A 178 9.83 -23.43 -9.93
N LEU A 179 9.19 -23.59 -11.08
CA LEU A 179 8.26 -22.59 -11.63
C LEU A 179 7.08 -22.35 -10.68
N PHE A 180 6.44 -23.42 -10.18
CA PHE A 180 5.32 -23.30 -9.24
C PHE A 180 5.72 -22.55 -7.95
N ILE A 181 6.86 -22.92 -7.35
CA ILE A 181 7.38 -22.26 -6.14
C ILE A 181 7.61 -20.79 -6.40
N LEU A 182 8.25 -20.45 -7.53
CA LEU A 182 8.55 -19.07 -7.90
C LEU A 182 7.27 -18.24 -8.07
N VAL A 183 6.26 -18.79 -8.77
CA VAL A 183 4.96 -18.11 -8.95
C VAL A 183 4.28 -17.88 -7.60
N ILE A 184 4.27 -18.87 -6.71
CA ILE A 184 3.67 -18.74 -5.38
C ILE A 184 4.38 -17.66 -4.55
N ILE A 185 5.72 -17.68 -4.52
CA ILE A 185 6.50 -16.70 -3.75
C ILE A 185 6.26 -15.29 -4.31
N MET A 186 6.25 -15.12 -5.62
CA MET A 186 6.02 -13.82 -6.25
C MET A 186 4.59 -13.32 -6.03
N ALA A 187 3.59 -14.20 -6.04
CA ALA A 187 2.22 -13.85 -5.71
C ALA A 187 2.09 -13.37 -4.24
N LEU A 188 2.69 -14.10 -3.30
CA LEU A 188 2.72 -13.71 -1.88
C LEU A 188 3.45 -12.37 -1.67
N TYR A 189 4.58 -12.17 -2.36
CA TYR A 189 5.31 -10.91 -2.34
C TYR A 189 4.46 -9.74 -2.87
N SER A 190 3.76 -9.92 -4.00
CA SER A 190 2.88 -8.90 -4.57
C SER A 190 1.74 -8.52 -3.63
N ILE A 191 1.14 -9.50 -2.94
CA ILE A 191 0.10 -9.25 -1.93
C ILE A 191 0.69 -8.47 -0.73
N MET A 192 1.88 -8.87 -0.25
CA MET A 192 2.56 -8.22 0.88
C MET A 192 2.92 -6.76 0.60
N VAL A 193 3.35 -6.46 -0.62
CA VAL A 193 3.72 -5.12 -1.04
C VAL A 193 2.51 -4.24 -1.35
N GLY A 194 1.36 -4.85 -1.71
CA GLY A 194 0.09 -4.14 -1.88
C GLY A 194 -0.20 -3.69 -3.30
N PHE A 195 0.12 -4.51 -4.33
CA PHE A 195 -0.25 -4.27 -5.74
C PHE A 195 -0.17 -2.79 -6.17
N SER A 196 0.88 -2.07 -5.76
CA SER A 196 1.07 -0.70 -6.22
C SER A 196 1.47 -0.74 -7.70
N PRO A 197 0.62 -0.25 -8.62
CA PRO A 197 1.07 -0.11 -9.99
C PRO A 197 2.25 0.84 -10.01
N SER A 198 3.34 0.42 -10.59
CA SER A 198 4.44 1.32 -10.93
C SER A 198 3.93 2.20 -12.08
N ILE A 199 3.75 3.48 -11.79
CA ILE A 199 3.42 4.51 -12.77
C ILE A 199 4.66 4.81 -13.58
#